data_c8110b4f5f8efa7f2836c28f6e165ff7
#
_entry.id   c8110b4f5f8efa7f2836c28f6e165ff7
#
_cell.length_a   1.000
_cell.length_b   1.000
_cell.length_c   1.000
_cell.angle_alpha   90.00
_cell.angle_beta   90.00
_cell.angle_gamma   90.00
#
_symmetry.space_group_name_H-M   'P 1'
#
loop_
_entity.id
_entity.type
_entity.pdbx_description
1 polymer ?
#
loop_
_entity_poly.entity_id
_entity_poly.type
_entity_poly.pdbx_seq_one_letter_code
_entity_poly.pdbx_strand_id
1 'polypeptide(L)'
;KPLLNPLRRVIPGVSGIDVASLVLAWFVLTLEQLAILALAGAGFQLAGAALLAIPELISLIINVFLFAILIQVIISWINPGGYNPAIGLIHGLTEPLLAPVRRRMPNMGGLDLSPMVVMLGLVVLEMLLIPPIKELIGQIL
;
A
#
# COMPACT_ATOMS: atom_id res chain seq x y z
N LYS A 1 -6.81 -6.31 -17.43
CA LYS A 1 -6.30 -4.93 -17.49
C LYS A 1 -5.33 -4.81 -18.66
N PRO A 2 -5.67 -4.02 -19.68
CA PRO A 2 -4.86 -4.00 -20.91
C PRO A 2 -3.44 -3.46 -20.74
N LEU A 3 -3.21 -2.57 -19.76
CA LEU A 3 -1.88 -2.06 -19.49
C LEU A 3 -1.01 -3.04 -18.71
N LEU A 4 -1.62 -3.85 -17.86
CA LEU A 4 -0.89 -4.80 -17.02
C LEU A 4 -0.57 -6.11 -17.73
N ASN A 5 -1.39 -6.51 -18.69
CA ASN A 5 -1.19 -7.79 -19.39
C ASN A 5 0.15 -7.89 -20.11
N PRO A 6 0.59 -6.89 -20.89
CA PRO A 6 1.93 -6.93 -21.49
C PRO A 6 3.04 -6.97 -20.46
N LEU A 7 2.90 -6.23 -19.36
CA LEU A 7 3.90 -6.22 -18.30
C LEU A 7 3.97 -7.56 -17.58
N ARG A 8 2.85 -8.22 -17.38
CA ARG A 8 2.81 -9.53 -16.73
C ARG A 8 3.49 -10.62 -17.53
N ARG A 9 3.54 -10.48 -18.85
CA ARG A 9 4.26 -11.42 -19.70
C ARG A 9 5.76 -11.32 -19.52
N VAL A 10 6.26 -10.13 -19.20
CA VAL A 10 7.68 -9.87 -19.02
C VAL A 10 8.09 -10.07 -17.58
N ILE A 11 7.24 -9.61 -16.65
CA ILE A 11 7.52 -9.64 -15.21
C ILE A 11 6.49 -10.55 -14.54
N PRO A 12 6.89 -11.74 -14.10
CA PRO A 12 5.93 -12.64 -13.43
C PRO A 12 5.55 -12.13 -12.05
N GLY A 13 4.33 -12.46 -11.63
CA GLY A 13 3.87 -12.17 -10.27
C GLY A 13 4.58 -13.07 -9.25
N VAL A 14 4.77 -12.56 -8.04
CA VAL A 14 5.43 -13.28 -6.96
C VAL A 14 4.53 -13.30 -5.73
N SER A 15 4.19 -14.49 -5.24
CA SER A 15 3.45 -14.70 -3.99
C SER A 15 2.16 -13.87 -3.89
N GLY A 16 1.38 -13.84 -4.97
CA GLY A 16 0.13 -13.08 -5.01
C GLY A 16 0.31 -11.58 -5.19
N ILE A 17 1.53 -11.09 -5.21
CA ILE A 17 1.83 -9.68 -5.49
C ILE A 17 2.09 -9.55 -6.99
N ASP A 18 1.39 -8.60 -7.60
CA ASP A 18 1.54 -8.34 -9.02
C ASP A 18 2.72 -7.38 -9.23
N VAL A 19 3.88 -7.96 -9.56
CA VAL A 19 5.11 -7.17 -9.76
C VAL A 19 4.94 -6.16 -10.89
N ALA A 20 4.18 -6.53 -11.93
CA ALA A 20 3.92 -5.61 -13.04
C ALA A 20 3.15 -4.37 -12.56
N SER A 21 2.17 -4.56 -11.66
CA SER A 21 1.43 -3.44 -11.06
C SER A 21 2.35 -2.55 -10.23
N LEU A 22 3.26 -3.14 -9.47
CA LEU A 22 4.21 -2.39 -8.65
C LEU A 22 5.17 -1.56 -9.52
N VAL A 23 5.67 -2.14 -10.60
CA VAL A 23 6.55 -1.43 -11.52
C VAL A 23 5.82 -0.28 -12.19
N LEU A 24 4.57 -0.50 -12.61
CA LEU A 24 3.77 0.55 -13.21
C LEU A 24 3.52 1.68 -12.22
N ALA A 25 3.16 1.36 -10.97
CA ALA A 25 2.95 2.35 -9.94
C ALA A 25 4.22 3.16 -9.66
N TRP A 26 5.35 2.48 -9.56
CA TRP A 26 6.64 3.16 -9.38
C TRP A 26 6.95 4.12 -10.53
N PHE A 27 6.68 3.68 -11.76
CA PHE A 27 6.88 4.52 -12.94
C PHE A 27 6.02 5.78 -12.89
N VAL A 28 4.73 5.62 -12.55
CA VAL A 28 3.80 6.77 -12.43
C VAL A 28 4.27 7.71 -11.32
N LEU A 29 4.69 7.17 -10.18
CA LEU A 29 5.19 7.99 -9.07
C LEU A 29 6.50 8.69 -9.42
N THR A 30 7.34 8.07 -10.24
CA THR A 30 8.55 8.72 -10.75
C THR A 30 8.19 9.94 -11.61
N LEU A 31 7.19 9.81 -12.47
CA LEU A 31 6.70 10.94 -13.27
C LEU A 31 6.17 12.05 -12.38
N GLU A 32 5.43 11.70 -11.32
CA GLU A 32 4.93 12.67 -10.35
C GLU A 32 6.08 13.42 -9.67
N GLN A 33 7.11 12.69 -9.22
CA GLN A 33 8.27 13.30 -8.58
C GLN A 33 9.05 14.19 -9.53
N LEU A 34 9.18 13.80 -10.80
CA LEU A 34 9.79 14.66 -11.82
C LEU A 34 9.04 15.98 -11.96
N ALA A 35 7.71 15.91 -11.99
CA ALA A 35 6.90 17.12 -12.08
C ALA A 35 7.07 18.01 -10.85
N ILE A 36 7.10 17.42 -9.66
CA ILE A 36 7.28 18.16 -8.42
C ILE A 36 8.64 18.86 -8.40
N LEU A 37 9.70 18.16 -8.76
CA LEU A 37 11.05 18.72 -8.79
C LEU A 37 11.16 19.85 -9.82
N ALA A 38 10.57 19.66 -10.99
CA ALA A 38 10.57 20.68 -12.03
C ALA A 38 9.85 21.95 -11.56
N LEU A 39 8.67 21.78 -10.93
CA LEU A 39 7.89 22.91 -10.41
C LEU A 39 8.58 23.63 -9.26
N ALA A 40 9.37 22.88 -8.47
CA ALA A 40 10.12 23.45 -7.37
C ALA A 40 11.42 24.15 -7.81
N GLY A 41 11.72 24.15 -9.11
CA GLY A 41 12.94 24.77 -9.62
C GLY A 41 14.20 23.95 -9.43
N ALA A 42 14.07 22.69 -9.01
CA ALA A 42 15.22 21.81 -8.80
C ALA A 42 15.78 21.22 -10.11
N GLY A 43 15.10 21.47 -11.23
CA GLY A 43 15.50 20.96 -12.51
C GLY A 43 15.02 19.53 -12.77
N PHE A 44 15.48 18.98 -13.89
CA PHE A 44 15.12 17.63 -14.30
C PHE A 44 16.14 16.65 -13.73
N GLN A 45 15.73 15.85 -12.74
CA GLN A 45 16.57 14.86 -12.10
C GLN A 45 15.87 13.51 -12.10
N LEU A 46 16.12 12.72 -13.14
CA LEU A 46 15.45 11.43 -13.29
C LEU A 46 15.84 10.46 -12.16
N ALA A 47 17.13 10.40 -11.84
CA ALA A 47 17.61 9.50 -10.78
C ALA A 47 17.01 9.86 -9.43
N GLY A 48 16.98 11.16 -9.11
CA GLY A 48 16.37 11.63 -7.86
C GLY A 48 14.89 11.33 -7.80
N ALA A 49 14.16 11.56 -8.89
CA ALA A 49 12.73 11.26 -8.95
C ALA A 49 12.46 9.76 -8.78
N ALA A 50 13.25 8.92 -9.44
CA ALA A 50 13.09 7.47 -9.34
C ALA A 50 13.35 6.98 -7.91
N LEU A 51 14.37 7.51 -7.24
CA LEU A 51 14.67 7.15 -5.86
C LEU A 51 13.60 7.64 -4.89
N LEU A 52 13.11 8.86 -5.06
CA LEU A 52 12.06 9.41 -4.19
C LEU A 52 10.72 8.72 -4.41
N ALA A 53 10.51 8.12 -5.57
CA ALA A 53 9.29 7.35 -5.83
C ALA A 53 9.22 6.07 -4.99
N ILE A 54 10.34 5.56 -4.51
CA ILE A 54 10.37 4.33 -3.70
C ILE A 54 9.64 4.52 -2.37
N PRO A 55 9.97 5.51 -1.51
CA PRO A 55 9.19 5.72 -0.29
C PRO A 55 7.75 6.12 -0.58
N GLU A 56 7.49 6.85 -1.66
CA GLU A 56 6.12 7.16 -2.06
C GLU A 56 5.33 5.90 -2.41
N LEU A 57 5.94 4.94 -3.09
CA LEU A 57 5.30 3.67 -3.41
C LEU A 57 4.98 2.89 -2.14
N ILE A 58 5.92 2.82 -1.20
CA ILE A 58 5.71 2.14 0.07
C ILE A 58 4.55 2.79 0.83
N SER A 59 4.54 4.11 0.91
CA SER A 59 3.48 4.87 1.55
C SER A 59 2.12 4.64 0.88
N LEU A 60 2.09 4.61 -0.45
CA LEU A 60 0.88 4.34 -1.21
C LEU A 60 0.31 2.95 -0.88
N ILE A 61 1.16 1.94 -0.86
CA ILE A 61 0.74 0.58 -0.53
C ILE A 61 0.16 0.52 0.89
N ILE A 62 0.84 1.12 1.84
CA ILE A 62 0.37 1.16 3.23
C ILE A 62 -0.99 1.87 3.31
N ASN A 63 -1.15 2.99 2.62
CA ASN A 63 -2.39 3.75 2.64
C ASN A 63 -3.54 3.01 1.97
N VAL A 64 -3.27 2.26 0.90
CA VAL A 64 -4.29 1.42 0.26
C VAL A 64 -4.80 0.37 1.26
N PHE A 65 -3.91 -0.28 1.99
CA PHE A 65 -4.32 -1.25 3.00
C PHE A 65 -5.07 -0.58 4.15
N LEU A 66 -4.63 0.58 4.60
CA LEU A 66 -5.32 1.32 5.66
C LEU A 66 -6.76 1.66 5.25
N PHE A 67 -6.94 2.18 4.04
CA PHE A 67 -8.27 2.50 3.53
C PHE A 67 -9.13 1.24 3.37
N ALA A 68 -8.55 0.16 2.84
CA ALA A 68 -9.30 -1.08 2.65
C ALA A 68 -9.78 -1.64 3.99
N ILE A 69 -8.93 -1.63 5.01
CA ILE A 69 -9.29 -2.11 6.35
C ILE A 69 -10.36 -1.21 6.95
N LEU A 70 -10.22 0.11 6.81
CA LEU A 70 -11.19 1.06 7.33
C LEU A 70 -12.56 0.86 6.69
N ILE A 71 -12.61 0.70 5.37
CA ILE A 71 -13.87 0.46 4.66
C ILE A 71 -14.49 -0.85 5.13
N GLN A 72 -13.68 -1.89 5.29
CA GLN A 72 -14.15 -3.19 5.77
C GLN A 72 -14.79 -3.07 7.15
N VAL A 73 -14.17 -2.33 8.07
CA VAL A 73 -14.69 -2.11 9.41
C VAL A 73 -16.02 -1.36 9.35
N ILE A 74 -16.09 -0.29 8.58
CA ILE A 74 -17.32 0.52 8.44
C ILE A 74 -18.46 -0.34 7.88
N ILE A 75 -18.20 -1.11 6.83
CA ILE A 75 -19.20 -1.97 6.21
C ILE A 75 -19.68 -3.02 7.22
N SER A 76 -18.76 -3.57 8.00
CA SER A 76 -19.10 -4.56 9.04
C SER A 76 -20.05 -3.99 10.07
N TRP A 77 -19.93 -2.70 10.40
CA TRP A 77 -20.82 -2.05 11.37
C TRP A 77 -22.18 -1.70 10.78
N ILE A 78 -22.19 -1.29 9.51
CA ILE A 78 -23.44 -0.84 8.85
C ILE A 78 -24.26 -2.03 8.36
N ASN A 79 -23.62 -3.04 7.76
CA ASN A 79 -24.30 -4.16 7.14
C ASN A 79 -23.54 -5.47 7.40
N PRO A 80 -23.62 -6.00 8.64
CA PRO A 80 -22.79 -7.15 9.04
C PRO A 80 -23.05 -8.43 8.27
N GLY A 81 -24.16 -8.61 7.63
CA GLY A 81 -24.46 -9.83 6.86
C GLY A 81 -24.46 -9.60 5.37
N GLY A 82 -24.16 -8.39 4.93
CA GLY A 82 -24.21 -8.05 3.52
C GLY A 82 -23.08 -8.69 2.73
N TYR A 83 -23.41 -9.15 1.54
CA TYR A 83 -22.43 -9.66 0.58
C TYR A 83 -22.48 -8.87 -0.71
N ASN A 84 -21.32 -8.53 -1.23
CA ASN A 84 -21.14 -7.73 -2.43
C ASN A 84 -19.78 -8.08 -3.00
N PRO A 85 -19.63 -8.21 -4.32
CA PRO A 85 -18.30 -8.54 -4.90
C PRO A 85 -17.20 -7.55 -4.51
N ALA A 86 -17.53 -6.26 -4.34
CA ALA A 86 -16.56 -5.26 -3.89
C ALA A 86 -16.09 -5.56 -2.46
N ILE A 87 -16.99 -5.96 -1.58
CA ILE A 87 -16.65 -6.36 -0.21
C ILE A 87 -15.74 -7.59 -0.24
N GLY A 88 -16.02 -8.55 -1.10
CA GLY A 88 -15.18 -9.73 -1.27
C GLY A 88 -13.77 -9.39 -1.71
N LEU A 89 -13.62 -8.43 -2.62
CA LEU A 89 -12.31 -7.97 -3.06
C LEU A 89 -11.52 -7.31 -1.93
N ILE A 90 -12.18 -6.44 -1.16
CA ILE A 90 -11.57 -5.77 -0.01
C ILE A 90 -11.15 -6.80 1.03
N HIS A 91 -12.03 -7.75 1.31
CA HIS A 91 -11.76 -8.82 2.28
C HIS A 91 -10.55 -9.66 1.84
N GLY A 92 -10.49 -10.04 0.58
CA GLY A 92 -9.36 -10.80 0.03
C GLY A 92 -8.06 -10.02 0.09
N LEU A 93 -8.11 -8.71 -0.08
CA LEU A 93 -6.94 -7.86 0.00
C LEU A 93 -6.41 -7.74 1.43
N THR A 94 -7.30 -7.62 2.42
CA THR A 94 -6.93 -7.35 3.81
C THR A 94 -6.68 -8.62 4.62
N GLU A 95 -7.25 -9.75 4.25
CA GLU A 95 -7.19 -10.99 5.03
C GLU A 95 -5.76 -11.46 5.29
N PRO A 96 -4.82 -11.40 4.32
CA PRO A 96 -3.44 -11.82 4.60
C PRO A 96 -2.78 -11.05 5.75
N LEU A 97 -3.20 -9.80 5.99
CA LEU A 97 -2.69 -9.01 7.11
C LEU A 97 -3.46 -9.26 8.40
N LEU A 98 -4.77 -9.45 8.30
CA LEU A 98 -5.65 -9.57 9.48
C LEU A 98 -5.62 -10.96 10.08
N ALA A 99 -5.56 -12.01 9.26
CA ALA A 99 -5.68 -13.38 9.74
C ALA A 99 -4.58 -13.78 10.75
N PRO A 100 -3.28 -13.49 10.50
CA PRO A 100 -2.25 -13.82 11.48
C PRO A 100 -2.44 -13.12 12.81
N VAL A 101 -2.88 -11.87 12.79
CA VAL A 101 -3.12 -11.09 14.01
C VAL A 101 -4.35 -11.64 14.75
N ARG A 102 -5.42 -11.91 14.01
CA ARG A 102 -6.65 -12.46 14.58
C ARG A 102 -6.40 -13.79 15.31
N ARG A 103 -5.56 -14.64 14.73
CA ARG A 103 -5.23 -15.94 15.32
C ARG A 103 -4.48 -15.85 16.65
N ARG A 104 -3.74 -14.74 16.85
CA ARG A 104 -2.92 -14.53 18.05
C ARG A 104 -3.64 -13.71 19.11
N MET A 105 -4.78 -13.14 18.77
CA MET A 105 -5.54 -12.31 19.71
C MET A 105 -6.49 -13.17 20.54
N PRO A 106 -6.69 -12.81 21.83
CA PRO A 106 -7.66 -13.50 22.65
C PRO A 106 -9.08 -13.21 22.17
N ASN A 107 -10.00 -14.13 22.50
CA ASN A 107 -11.41 -13.92 22.20
C ASN A 107 -11.96 -12.81 23.08
N MET A 108 -12.42 -11.75 22.47
CA MET A 108 -12.92 -10.54 23.16
C MET A 108 -14.44 -10.44 23.08
N GLY A 109 -15.13 -11.55 23.35
CA GLY A 109 -16.59 -11.56 23.36
C GLY A 109 -17.23 -11.39 22.00
N GLY A 110 -16.62 -11.92 20.96
CA GLY A 110 -17.11 -11.81 19.59
C GLY A 110 -16.70 -10.53 18.87
N LEU A 111 -16.02 -9.63 19.56
CA LEU A 111 -15.52 -8.40 18.96
C LEU A 111 -14.15 -8.64 18.33
N ASP A 112 -14.02 -8.36 17.03
CA ASP A 112 -12.76 -8.50 16.31
C ASP A 112 -12.02 -7.17 16.34
N LEU A 113 -10.93 -7.13 17.12
CA LEU A 113 -10.08 -5.96 17.22
C LEU A 113 -8.85 -6.03 16.32
N SER A 114 -8.71 -7.12 15.52
CA SER A 114 -7.56 -7.26 14.63
C SER A 114 -7.42 -6.11 13.64
N PRO A 115 -8.49 -5.55 13.04
CA PRO A 115 -8.34 -4.40 12.15
C PRO A 115 -7.67 -3.21 12.84
N MET A 116 -8.05 -2.93 14.09
CA MET A 116 -7.44 -1.81 14.83
C MET A 116 -5.95 -2.03 15.06
N VAL A 117 -5.57 -3.24 15.47
CA VAL A 117 -4.18 -3.58 15.72
C VAL A 117 -3.36 -3.47 14.43
N VAL A 118 -3.88 -3.98 13.32
CA VAL A 118 -3.19 -3.94 12.03
C VAL A 118 -3.05 -2.49 11.55
N MET A 119 -4.11 -1.68 11.67
CA MET A 119 -4.03 -0.27 11.27
C MET A 119 -2.99 0.49 12.08
N LEU A 120 -2.94 0.28 13.41
CA LEU A 120 -1.92 0.89 14.24
C LEU A 120 -0.52 0.43 13.83
N GLY A 121 -0.37 -0.86 13.56
CA GLY A 121 0.90 -1.40 13.10
C GLY A 121 1.34 -0.79 11.78
N LEU A 122 0.43 -0.62 10.84
CA LEU A 122 0.73 -0.01 9.54
C LEU A 122 1.14 1.46 9.69
N VAL A 123 0.45 2.22 10.54
CA VAL A 123 0.80 3.61 10.79
C VAL A 123 2.19 3.72 11.43
N VAL A 124 2.46 2.88 12.42
CA VAL A 124 3.78 2.85 13.07
C VAL A 124 4.86 2.45 12.07
N LEU A 125 4.57 1.44 11.24
CA LEU A 125 5.51 0.99 10.21
C LEU A 125 5.84 2.14 9.25
N GLU A 126 4.83 2.88 8.79
CA GLU A 126 5.04 4.03 7.93
C GLU A 126 5.91 5.09 8.61
N MET A 127 5.63 5.39 9.87
CA MET A 127 6.40 6.36 10.63
C MET A 127 7.86 5.96 10.84
N LEU A 128 8.12 4.65 10.92
CA LEU A 128 9.48 4.14 11.14
C LEU A 128 10.25 3.94 9.84
N LEU A 129 9.56 3.66 8.73
CA LEU A 129 10.20 3.33 7.46
C LEU A 129 10.44 4.56 6.58
N ILE A 130 9.43 5.42 6.44
CA ILE A 130 9.48 6.46 5.41
C ILE A 130 10.53 7.52 5.69
N PRO A 131 10.60 8.12 6.90
CA PRO A 131 11.61 9.16 7.15
C PRO A 131 13.07 8.68 6.99
N PRO A 132 13.48 7.50 7.52
CA PRO A 132 14.84 7.04 7.31
C PRO A 132 15.17 6.80 5.83
N ILE A 133 14.22 6.28 5.05
CA ILE A 133 14.43 6.04 3.63
C ILE A 133 14.63 7.37 2.89
N LYS A 134 13.79 8.37 3.18
CA LYS A 134 13.90 9.70 2.58
C LYS A 134 15.22 10.37 2.94
N GLU A 135 15.64 10.22 4.20
CA GLU A 135 16.90 10.78 4.67
C GLU A 135 18.08 10.14 3.95
N LEU A 136 18.07 8.82 3.83
CA LEU A 136 19.12 8.09 3.12
C LEU A 136 19.20 8.51 1.65
N ILE A 137 18.06 8.66 0.98
CA ILE A 137 18.01 9.13 -0.39
C ILE A 137 18.57 10.54 -0.51
N GLY A 138 18.24 11.42 0.45
CA GLY A 138 18.76 12.77 0.49
C GLY A 138 20.28 12.82 0.60
N GLN A 139 20.88 11.87 1.32
CA GLN A 139 22.34 11.78 1.43
C GLN A 139 22.99 11.32 0.14
N ILE A 140 22.32 10.48 -0.65
CA ILE A 140 22.82 10.01 -1.94
C ILE A 140 22.73 11.13 -2.99
N LEU A 141 21.66 11.91 -2.95
CA LEU A 141 21.46 13.02 -3.88
C LEU A 141 22.26 14.24 -3.44
#